data_6330fe2b1983451588763ba72f2f133b
#
_entry.id   6330fe2b1983451588763ba72f2f133b
#
_cell.length_a   1.000
_cell.length_b   1.000
_cell.length_c   1.000
_cell.angle_alpha   90.00
_cell.angle_beta   90.00
_cell.angle_gamma   90.00
#
_symmetry.space_group_name_H-M   'P 1'
#
loop_
_entity.id
_entity.type
_entity.pdbx_description
1 polymer ?
#
loop_
_entity_poly.entity_id
_entity_poly.type
_entity_poly.pdbx_seq_one_letter_code
_entity_poly.pdbx_strand_id
1 'polypeptide(L)'
;MSEDDVRAALKTVEDPEAGMDIVDLGLVYGIEAADERIRVEMTMTSPACPAAPYLVDEATAAIRAIAPDGVDVQVELVWEPPWTPDRMSDEAKSRFGWT
;
A
#
# COMPACT_ATOMS: atom_id res chain seq x y z
N MET A 1 12.54 -6.76 -11.29
CA MET A 1 11.82 -5.79 -10.45
C MET A 1 12.05 -6.13 -8.99
N SER A 2 12.33 -5.14 -8.17
CA SER A 2 12.64 -5.34 -6.76
C SER A 2 11.46 -4.90 -5.89
N GLU A 3 11.54 -5.27 -4.60
CA GLU A 3 10.59 -4.79 -3.60
C GLU A 3 10.57 -3.25 -3.55
N ASP A 4 11.74 -2.62 -3.68
CA ASP A 4 11.84 -1.16 -3.67
C ASP A 4 11.11 -0.53 -4.85
N ASP A 5 11.15 -1.14 -6.02
CA ASP A 5 10.42 -0.67 -7.19
C ASP A 5 8.92 -0.70 -6.95
N VAL A 6 8.44 -1.79 -6.35
CA VAL A 6 7.01 -1.95 -6.02
C VAL A 6 6.60 -0.91 -4.97
N ARG A 7 7.43 -0.71 -3.96
CA ARG A 7 7.16 0.27 -2.90
C ARG A 7 7.10 1.69 -3.47
N ALA A 8 8.01 2.03 -4.39
CA ALA A 8 8.00 3.34 -5.04
C ALA A 8 6.72 3.56 -5.84
N ALA A 9 6.24 2.52 -6.53
CA ALA A 9 4.97 2.60 -7.26
C ALA A 9 3.79 2.82 -6.31
N LEU A 10 3.79 2.12 -5.16
CA LEU A 10 2.73 2.26 -4.17
C LEU A 10 2.71 3.64 -3.51
N LYS A 11 3.82 4.34 -3.49
CA LYS A 11 3.87 5.72 -2.97
C LYS A 11 3.10 6.71 -3.85
N THR A 12 2.71 6.32 -5.06
CA THR A 12 1.85 7.15 -5.90
C THR A 12 0.37 7.00 -5.59
N VAL A 13 0.02 6.04 -4.72
CA VAL A 13 -1.36 5.75 -4.35
C VAL A 13 -1.68 6.47 -3.06
N GLU A 14 -2.60 7.44 -3.11
CA GLU A 14 -2.99 8.22 -1.94
C GLU A 14 -4.33 7.78 -1.40
N ASP A 15 -4.43 7.74 -0.07
CA ASP A 15 -5.71 7.57 0.61
C ASP A 15 -6.43 8.91 0.57
N PRO A 16 -7.61 9.00 -0.09
CA PRO A 16 -8.31 10.28 -0.21
C PRO A 16 -8.82 10.83 1.11
N GLU A 17 -8.99 9.99 2.11
CA GLU A 17 -9.44 10.42 3.42
C GLU A 17 -8.31 10.99 4.27
N ALA A 18 -7.09 10.49 4.08
CA ALA A 18 -5.92 10.93 4.83
C ALA A 18 -5.08 11.97 4.08
N GLY A 19 -5.20 12.03 2.76
CA GLY A 19 -4.38 12.92 1.94
C GLY A 19 -2.91 12.53 1.90
N MET A 20 -2.60 11.26 2.12
CA MET A 20 -1.24 10.75 2.22
C MET A 20 -1.14 9.39 1.54
N ASP A 21 0.04 9.05 1.02
CA ASP A 21 0.22 7.77 0.35
C ASP A 21 0.15 6.59 1.32
N ILE A 22 -0.25 5.43 0.78
CA ILE A 22 -0.50 4.24 1.58
C ILE A 22 0.77 3.67 2.22
N VAL A 23 1.93 3.92 1.66
CA VAL A 23 3.20 3.45 2.23
C VAL A 23 3.52 4.22 3.51
N ASP A 24 3.45 5.55 3.47
CA ASP A 24 3.72 6.38 4.64
C ASP A 24 2.67 6.20 5.73
N LEU A 25 1.44 5.88 5.36
CA LEU A 25 0.39 5.55 6.32
C LEU A 25 0.61 4.21 7.03
N GLY A 26 1.54 3.40 6.53
CA GLY A 26 1.78 2.08 7.12
C GLY A 26 0.72 1.06 6.75
N LEU A 27 0.05 1.23 5.61
CA LEU A 27 -0.98 0.31 5.15
C LEU A 27 -0.41 -0.86 4.37
N VAL A 28 0.84 -0.79 3.92
CA VAL A 28 1.49 -1.88 3.19
C VAL A 28 2.25 -2.74 4.18
N TYR A 29 1.78 -3.97 4.36
CA TYR A 29 2.37 -4.90 5.34
C TYR A 29 3.44 -5.81 4.76
N GLY A 30 3.33 -6.18 3.50
CA GLY A 30 4.30 -7.07 2.89
C GLY A 30 4.34 -6.90 1.38
N ILE A 31 5.52 -7.08 0.81
CA ILE A 31 5.73 -7.05 -0.64
C ILE A 31 6.59 -8.24 -1.00
N GLU A 32 6.08 -9.08 -1.91
CA GLU A 32 6.85 -10.16 -2.52
C GLU A 32 7.02 -9.84 -4.00
N ALA A 33 8.25 -9.63 -4.43
CA ALA A 33 8.55 -9.36 -5.83
C ALA A 33 9.37 -10.53 -6.39
N ALA A 34 8.72 -11.37 -7.18
CA ALA A 34 9.35 -12.48 -7.90
C ALA A 34 9.32 -12.19 -9.40
N ASP A 35 10.06 -12.99 -10.17
CA ASP A 35 10.15 -12.77 -11.61
C ASP A 35 8.81 -12.96 -12.34
N GLU A 36 7.94 -13.81 -11.79
CA GLU A 36 6.66 -14.17 -12.41
C GLU A 36 5.45 -13.58 -11.70
N ARG A 37 5.63 -13.09 -10.48
CA ARG A 37 4.50 -12.64 -9.65
C ARG A 37 4.94 -11.57 -8.66
N ILE A 38 4.07 -10.59 -8.49
CA ILE A 38 4.21 -9.58 -7.45
C ILE A 38 2.99 -9.70 -6.54
N ARG A 39 3.22 -9.88 -5.26
CA ARG A 39 2.15 -9.98 -4.27
C ARG A 39 2.35 -8.91 -3.21
N VAL A 40 1.28 -8.19 -2.91
CA VAL A 40 1.29 -7.14 -1.88
C VAL A 40 0.18 -7.43 -0.89
N GLU A 41 0.53 -7.38 0.40
CA GLU A 41 -0.46 -7.42 1.47
C GLU A 41 -0.61 -6.03 2.03
N MET A 42 -1.84 -5.54 2.05
CA MET A 42 -2.14 -4.20 2.58
C MET A 42 -3.37 -4.25 3.49
N THR A 43 -3.49 -3.22 4.31
CA THR A 43 -4.62 -3.09 5.22
C THR A 43 -5.23 -1.69 5.08
N MET A 44 -6.26 -1.43 5.87
CA MET A 44 -6.92 -0.13 5.95
C MET A 44 -6.90 0.37 7.39
N THR A 45 -7.10 1.66 7.56
CA THR A 45 -7.14 2.26 8.89
C THR A 45 -8.39 1.83 9.69
N SER A 46 -9.43 1.38 8.98
CA SER A 46 -10.66 0.91 9.60
C SER A 46 -11.34 -0.13 8.72
N PRO A 47 -11.94 -1.19 9.30
CA PRO A 47 -12.74 -2.14 8.52
C PRO A 47 -13.94 -1.52 7.81
N ALA A 48 -14.40 -0.37 8.28
CA ALA A 48 -15.51 0.36 7.69
C ALA A 48 -15.10 1.35 6.60
N CYS A 49 -13.83 1.35 6.19
CA CYS A 49 -13.31 2.30 5.20
C CYS A 49 -13.98 2.08 3.85
N PRO A 50 -14.75 3.05 3.34
CA PRO A 50 -15.43 2.90 2.05
C PRO A 50 -14.47 3.00 0.85
N ALA A 51 -13.25 3.46 1.08
CA ALA A 51 -12.24 3.59 0.03
C ALA A 51 -11.43 2.31 -0.19
N ALA A 52 -11.66 1.23 0.59
CA ALA A 52 -10.87 0.02 0.50
C ALA A 52 -10.81 -0.58 -0.92
N PRO A 53 -11.93 -0.79 -1.62
CA PRO A 53 -11.87 -1.31 -2.99
C PRO A 53 -11.14 -0.38 -3.95
N TYR A 54 -11.33 0.91 -3.79
CA TYR A 54 -10.64 1.92 -4.59
C TYR A 54 -9.12 1.84 -4.40
N LEU A 55 -8.66 1.75 -3.15
CA LEU A 55 -7.23 1.69 -2.86
C LEU A 55 -6.59 0.41 -3.36
N VAL A 56 -7.29 -0.72 -3.26
CA VAL A 56 -6.80 -1.99 -3.81
C VAL A 56 -6.66 -1.89 -5.33
N ASP A 57 -7.65 -1.32 -6.00
CA ASP A 57 -7.61 -1.15 -7.46
C ASP A 57 -6.50 -0.20 -7.88
N GLU A 58 -6.32 0.91 -7.17
CA GLU A 58 -5.26 1.88 -7.47
C GLU A 58 -3.88 1.28 -7.23
N ALA A 59 -3.70 0.52 -6.16
CA ALA A 59 -2.44 -0.16 -5.87
C ALA A 59 -2.11 -1.17 -6.97
N THR A 60 -3.09 -1.94 -7.39
CA THR A 60 -2.93 -2.91 -8.47
C THR A 60 -2.52 -2.22 -9.77
N ALA A 61 -3.20 -1.13 -10.11
CA ALA A 61 -2.91 -0.38 -11.33
C ALA A 61 -1.51 0.24 -11.30
N ALA A 62 -1.10 0.78 -10.16
CA ALA A 62 0.23 1.37 -10.01
C ALA A 62 1.34 0.33 -10.21
N ILE A 63 1.16 -0.87 -9.68
CA ILE A 63 2.13 -1.95 -9.83
C ILE A 63 2.14 -2.44 -11.28
N ARG A 64 0.98 -2.62 -11.90
CA ARG A 64 0.90 -3.06 -13.30
C ARG A 64 1.55 -2.09 -14.26
N ALA A 65 1.53 -0.80 -13.94
CA ALA A 65 2.14 0.23 -14.77
C ALA A 65 3.66 0.06 -14.89
N ILE A 66 4.31 -0.54 -13.89
CA ILE A 66 5.76 -0.75 -13.87
C ILE A 66 6.15 -2.21 -14.10
N ALA A 67 5.20 -3.14 -13.95
CA ALA A 67 5.49 -4.57 -14.09
C ALA A 67 5.67 -4.94 -15.55
N PRO A 68 6.64 -5.84 -15.87
CA PRO A 68 6.75 -6.37 -17.22
C PRO A 68 5.51 -7.17 -17.62
N ASP A 69 5.28 -7.31 -18.92
CA ASP A 69 4.18 -8.13 -19.43
C ASP A 69 4.33 -9.57 -18.96
N GLY A 70 3.23 -10.18 -18.61
CA GLY A 70 3.21 -11.56 -18.15
C GLY A 70 3.43 -11.76 -16.67
N VAL A 71 3.72 -10.69 -15.93
CA VAL A 71 3.84 -10.75 -14.47
C VAL A 71 2.45 -10.68 -13.83
N ASP A 72 2.17 -11.65 -12.96
CA ASP A 72 0.91 -11.66 -12.21
C ASP A 72 1.02 -10.69 -11.03
N VAL A 73 0.04 -9.80 -10.90
CA VAL A 73 0.00 -8.82 -9.82
C VAL A 73 -1.19 -9.11 -8.92
N GLN A 74 -0.92 -9.35 -7.64
CA GLN A 74 -1.93 -9.64 -6.64
C GLN A 74 -1.79 -8.67 -5.48
N VAL A 75 -2.88 -7.98 -5.16
CA VAL A 75 -2.95 -7.12 -3.97
C VAL A 75 -4.04 -7.68 -3.08
N GLU A 76 -3.66 -8.10 -1.88
CA GLU A 76 -4.57 -8.70 -0.91
C GLU A 76 -4.82 -7.75 0.25
N LEU A 77 -6.07 -7.64 0.64
CA LEU A 77 -6.46 -6.88 1.83
C LEU A 77 -6.42 -7.81 3.04
N VAL A 78 -5.65 -7.43 4.04
CA VAL A 78 -5.51 -8.22 5.28
C VAL A 78 -5.85 -7.32 6.47
N TRP A 79 -6.38 -7.95 7.55
CA TRP A 79 -6.83 -7.23 8.73
C TRP A 79 -6.01 -7.56 9.97
N GLU A 80 -5.07 -8.49 9.86
CA GLU A 80 -4.19 -8.87 10.95
C GLU A 80 -2.72 -8.69 10.57
N PRO A 81 -1.93 -8.07 11.40
CA PRO A 81 -2.32 -7.39 12.65
C PRO A 81 -3.10 -6.11 12.37
N PRO A 82 -3.95 -5.63 13.32
CA PRO A 82 -4.73 -4.41 13.10
C PRO A 82 -3.82 -3.20 12.93
N TRP A 83 -4.23 -2.31 12.04
CA TRP A 83 -3.48 -1.07 11.81
C TRP A 83 -3.58 -0.16 13.04
N THR A 84 -2.45 0.47 13.38
CA THR A 84 -2.39 1.52 14.41
C THR A 84 -1.57 2.69 13.88
N PRO A 85 -1.74 3.91 14.44
CA PRO A 85 -0.92 5.06 14.04
C PRO A 85 0.59 4.86 14.16
N ASP A 86 1.02 3.94 15.02
CA ASP A 86 2.45 3.63 15.17
C ASP A 86 3.07 3.05 13.90
N ARG A 87 2.25 2.54 12.99
CA ARG A 87 2.72 1.99 11.72
C ARG A 87 3.05 3.03 10.67
N MET A 88 2.65 4.28 10.91
CA MET A 88 2.98 5.36 10.01
C MET A 88 4.48 5.67 10.02
N SER A 89 4.99 6.19 8.89
CA SER A 89 6.36 6.69 8.85
C SER A 89 6.51 7.88 9.79
N ASP A 90 7.76 8.22 10.15
CA ASP A 90 8.02 9.38 11.00
C ASP A 90 7.52 10.67 10.36
N GLU A 91 7.67 10.78 9.05
CA GLU A 91 7.16 11.92 8.29
C GLU A 91 5.64 12.03 8.40
N ALA A 92 4.94 10.91 8.28
CA ALA A 92 3.48 10.87 8.39
C ALA A 92 3.02 11.24 9.80
N LYS A 93 3.68 10.71 10.83
CA LYS A 93 3.37 11.04 12.22
C LYS A 93 3.53 12.52 12.50
N SER A 94 4.62 13.10 12.00
CA SER A 94 4.89 14.52 12.15
C SER A 94 3.80 15.36 11.50
N ARG A 95 3.37 14.97 10.31
CA ARG A 95 2.34 15.67 9.54
C ARG A 95 1.00 15.69 10.27
N PHE A 96 0.67 14.63 10.98
CA PHE A 96 -0.55 14.53 11.77
C PHE A 96 -0.39 14.99 13.22
N GLY A 97 0.81 15.42 13.61
CA GLY A 97 1.06 15.91 14.95
C GLY A 97 1.18 14.83 16.03
N TRP A 98 1.59 13.63 15.65
CA TRP A 98 1.72 12.50 16.59
C TRP A 98 3.16 12.19 16.98
N THR A 99 4.06 13.09 16.78
CA THR A 99 5.47 12.91 17.19
C THR A 99 5.68 13.20 18.67
#